data_e675d592f9afcccdc07789334e791fca
#
_entry.id   e675d592f9afcccdc07789334e791fca
#
_cell.length_a   1.000
_cell.length_b   1.000
_cell.length_c   1.000
_cell.angle_alpha   90.00
_cell.angle_beta   90.00
_cell.angle_gamma   90.00
#
_symmetry.space_group_name_H-M   'P 1'
#
loop_
_entity.id
_entity.type
_entity.pdbx_description
1 polymer ?
#
loop_
_entity_poly.entity_id
_entity_poly.type
_entity_poly.pdbx_seq_one_letter_code
_entity_poly.pdbx_strand_id
1 'polypeptide(L)'
;MIKGRLNKGTAADMRYYAGIFNGEGRSINNSGKNLMKMVRLQWNPLGRDLKWRQSDVSRHEKPTLSIAAAWAGNRGNCSRWSSSGCGGLDGLGADTTNDNRYDINQAVAEIAYKHQGLSVQSEYHWKNVADDNTGLDHDYEGAYAQAGYFFNEINKSIPEELELAFRYAFVDEPDSTGNMLLQNTRREYTVGANWFIAGHGNKVTLDYSHLTLDDASSNRGFEDDRVRLQWDISF
;
A
#
# COMPACT_ATOMS: atom_id res chain seq x y z
N MET A 1 -9.17 18.58 -6.79
CA MET A 1 -8.36 17.57 -7.48
C MET A 1 -8.55 17.66 -8.99
N ILE A 2 -7.45 17.70 -9.75
CA ILE A 2 -7.40 17.65 -11.22
C ILE A 2 -6.88 16.26 -11.60
N LYS A 3 -7.48 15.63 -12.60
CA LYS A 3 -7.05 14.33 -13.13
C LYS A 3 -7.26 14.26 -14.63
N GLY A 4 -6.43 13.49 -15.31
CA GLY A 4 -6.56 13.29 -16.75
C GLY A 4 -5.75 12.09 -17.26
N ARG A 5 -5.86 11.85 -18.55
CA ARG A 5 -5.11 10.81 -19.27
C ARG A 5 -4.61 11.39 -20.60
N LEU A 6 -3.33 11.16 -20.88
CA LEU A 6 -2.65 11.59 -22.10
C LEU A 6 -2.29 10.37 -22.93
N ASN A 7 -2.27 10.53 -24.25
CA ASN A 7 -1.78 9.54 -25.23
C ASN A 7 -2.39 8.13 -25.06
N LYS A 8 -3.68 8.06 -24.72
CA LYS A 8 -4.40 6.80 -24.49
C LYS A 8 -4.19 5.81 -25.63
N GLY A 9 -3.80 4.58 -25.28
CA GLY A 9 -3.63 3.48 -26.23
C GLY A 9 -2.27 3.42 -26.91
N THR A 10 -1.33 4.29 -26.56
CA THR A 10 0.04 4.30 -27.08
C THR A 10 1.06 3.90 -25.99
N ALA A 11 2.33 3.72 -26.35
CA ALA A 11 3.40 3.48 -25.38
C ALA A 11 3.64 4.67 -24.42
N ALA A 12 3.13 5.87 -24.76
CA ALA A 12 3.19 7.07 -23.93
C ALA A 12 1.89 7.31 -23.15
N ASP A 13 1.04 6.29 -22.98
CA ASP A 13 -0.22 6.39 -22.22
C ASP A 13 0.05 6.69 -20.75
N MET A 14 -0.34 7.87 -20.30
CA MET A 14 -0.10 8.36 -18.95
C MET A 14 -1.40 8.86 -18.31
N ARG A 15 -1.57 8.57 -17.02
CA ARG A 15 -2.58 9.20 -16.16
C ARG A 15 -1.91 10.11 -15.16
N TYR A 16 -2.52 11.23 -14.86
CA TYR A 16 -2.06 12.15 -13.83
C TYR A 16 -3.19 12.54 -12.89
N TYR A 17 -2.80 12.78 -11.64
CA TYR A 17 -3.68 13.27 -10.58
C TYR A 17 -2.91 14.32 -9.78
N ALA A 18 -3.55 15.46 -9.50
CA ALA A 18 -3.02 16.48 -8.62
C ALA A 18 -4.15 17.06 -7.77
N GLY A 19 -3.91 17.30 -6.51
CA GLY A 19 -4.96 17.77 -5.62
C GLY A 19 -4.43 18.48 -4.40
N ILE A 20 -5.31 19.31 -3.84
CA ILE A 20 -5.14 19.98 -2.56
C ILE A 20 -6.32 19.55 -1.70
N PHE A 21 -6.05 19.18 -0.45
CA PHE A 21 -7.04 18.63 0.46
C PHE A 21 -6.87 19.21 1.87
N ASN A 22 -7.90 19.07 2.71
CA ASN A 22 -7.77 19.26 4.14
C ASN A 22 -6.90 18.13 4.73
N GLY A 23 -5.72 18.45 5.23
CA GLY A 23 -4.75 17.50 5.75
C GLY A 23 -5.08 16.89 7.11
N GLU A 24 -6.02 17.49 7.87
CA GLU A 24 -6.42 17.04 9.22
C GLU A 24 -7.43 15.89 9.21
N GLY A 25 -7.92 15.49 8.03
CA GLY A 25 -8.86 14.39 7.88
C GLY A 25 -10.32 14.83 7.76
N ARG A 26 -11.21 13.84 7.74
CA ARG A 26 -12.65 14.06 7.57
C ARG A 26 -13.26 14.65 8.84
N SER A 27 -14.09 15.69 8.69
CA SER A 27 -14.84 16.33 9.78
C SER A 27 -13.97 17.00 10.85
N ILE A 28 -12.71 17.26 10.56
CA ILE A 28 -11.79 18.01 11.42
C ILE A 28 -11.55 19.40 10.81
N ASN A 29 -11.61 20.43 11.64
CA ASN A 29 -11.22 21.77 11.24
C ASN A 29 -9.70 21.83 11.03
N ASN A 30 -9.28 22.39 9.90
CA ASN A 30 -7.87 22.63 9.64
C ASN A 30 -7.41 23.88 10.44
N SER A 31 -6.98 23.66 11.68
CA SER A 31 -6.54 24.71 12.59
C SER A 31 -5.24 25.36 12.10
N GLY A 32 -4.34 24.58 11.54
CA GLY A 32 -3.03 25.01 11.06
C GLY A 32 -3.04 25.76 9.73
N LYS A 33 -4.19 25.90 9.08
CA LYS A 33 -4.36 26.55 7.77
C LYS A 33 -3.51 25.96 6.63
N ASN A 34 -2.82 24.87 6.87
CA ASN A 34 -2.04 24.17 5.84
C ASN A 34 -2.94 23.16 5.11
N LEU A 35 -2.66 22.97 3.84
CA LEU A 35 -3.40 22.04 3.00
C LEU A 35 -2.45 20.92 2.55
N MET A 36 -2.95 19.69 2.63
CA MET A 36 -2.27 18.54 2.06
C MET A 36 -2.21 18.67 0.53
N LYS A 37 -1.03 18.49 -0.01
CA LYS A 37 -0.77 18.47 -1.46
C LYS A 37 -0.51 17.03 -1.88
N MET A 38 -1.03 16.64 -3.04
CA MET A 38 -0.83 15.29 -3.57
C MET A 38 -0.66 15.33 -5.07
N VAL A 39 0.28 14.55 -5.58
CA VAL A 39 0.45 14.27 -7.02
C VAL A 39 0.63 12.79 -7.24
N ARG A 40 0.11 12.25 -8.35
CA ARG A 40 0.35 10.88 -8.80
C ARG A 40 0.44 10.84 -10.31
N LEU A 41 1.45 10.13 -10.82
CA LEU A 41 1.64 9.82 -12.23
C LEU A 41 1.57 8.30 -12.40
N GLN A 42 0.88 7.84 -13.43
CA GLN A 42 0.81 6.44 -13.83
C GLN A 42 1.12 6.34 -15.31
N TRP A 43 2.07 5.50 -15.65
CA TRP A 43 2.46 5.18 -17.01
C TRP A 43 2.03 3.76 -17.39
N ASN A 44 1.39 3.60 -18.54
CA ASN A 44 0.96 2.32 -19.10
C ASN A 44 1.74 2.03 -20.40
N PRO A 45 2.99 1.55 -20.31
CA PRO A 45 3.90 1.46 -21.46
C PRO A 45 3.40 0.57 -22.60
N LEU A 46 2.49 -0.35 -22.32
CA LEU A 46 1.89 -1.22 -23.31
C LEU A 46 0.57 -0.65 -23.91
N GLY A 47 0.23 0.61 -23.60
CA GLY A 47 -0.96 1.30 -24.09
C GLY A 47 -2.28 0.76 -23.52
N ARG A 48 -2.22 -0.16 -22.58
CA ARG A 48 -3.39 -0.79 -21.95
C ARG A 48 -3.50 -0.39 -20.50
N ASP A 49 -4.71 0.02 -20.09
CA ASP A 49 -5.01 0.45 -18.73
C ASP A 49 -5.19 -0.78 -17.81
N LEU A 50 -4.46 -0.81 -16.73
CA LEU A 50 -4.57 -1.85 -15.73
C LEU A 50 -5.43 -1.35 -14.58
N LYS A 51 -6.48 -2.10 -14.21
CA LYS A 51 -7.21 -1.88 -12.98
C LYS A 51 -6.38 -2.44 -11.82
N TRP A 52 -6.14 -1.63 -10.80
CA TRP A 52 -5.38 -1.99 -9.59
C TRP A 52 -6.18 -2.93 -8.66
N ARG A 53 -6.68 -4.02 -9.23
CA ARG A 53 -7.24 -5.15 -8.46
C ARG A 53 -6.18 -6.24 -8.44
N GLN A 54 -6.04 -6.91 -7.34
CA GLN A 54 -5.23 -8.13 -7.24
C GLN A 54 -5.82 -9.20 -8.16
N SER A 55 -5.06 -10.22 -8.48
CA SER A 55 -5.44 -11.36 -9.30
C SER A 55 -5.87 -11.02 -10.74
N ASP A 56 -5.50 -11.87 -11.67
CA ASP A 56 -5.91 -11.75 -13.07
C ASP A 56 -7.14 -12.62 -13.38
N VAL A 57 -8.24 -12.40 -12.67
CA VAL A 57 -9.49 -13.14 -12.84
C VAL A 57 -10.03 -13.06 -14.28
N SER A 58 -9.79 -11.93 -14.96
CA SER A 58 -10.23 -11.73 -16.35
C SER A 58 -9.35 -12.41 -17.40
N ARG A 59 -8.25 -13.05 -16.99
CA ARG A 59 -7.31 -13.74 -17.89
C ARG A 59 -6.88 -12.86 -19.06
N HIS A 60 -6.27 -11.70 -18.78
CA HIS A 60 -5.86 -10.76 -19.81
C HIS A 60 -5.11 -11.47 -20.96
N GLU A 61 -5.69 -11.52 -22.15
CA GLU A 61 -5.08 -12.14 -23.33
C GLU A 61 -3.79 -11.46 -23.76
N LYS A 62 -3.70 -10.14 -23.52
CA LYS A 62 -2.52 -9.33 -23.85
C LYS A 62 -1.86 -8.81 -22.58
N PRO A 63 -0.52 -8.84 -22.49
CA PRO A 63 0.18 -8.35 -21.33
C PRO A 63 -0.19 -6.89 -21.06
N THR A 64 -0.48 -6.58 -19.79
CA THR A 64 -0.84 -5.25 -19.33
C THR A 64 0.09 -4.87 -18.19
N LEU A 65 0.72 -3.70 -18.29
CA LEU A 65 1.70 -3.19 -17.33
C LEU A 65 1.35 -1.76 -16.96
N SER A 66 1.39 -1.46 -15.66
CA SER A 66 1.31 -0.10 -15.14
C SER A 66 2.48 0.14 -14.18
N ILE A 67 3.11 1.30 -14.31
CA ILE A 67 4.12 1.81 -13.38
C ILE A 67 3.62 3.15 -12.88
N ALA A 68 3.65 3.38 -11.57
CA ALA A 68 3.19 4.64 -11.02
C ALA A 68 4.09 5.13 -9.90
N ALA A 69 4.04 6.44 -9.67
CA ALA A 69 4.63 7.07 -8.51
C ALA A 69 3.67 8.14 -7.98
N ALA A 70 3.62 8.28 -6.66
CA ALA A 70 2.86 9.34 -6.03
C ALA A 70 3.67 9.97 -4.88
N TRP A 71 3.36 11.23 -4.61
CA TRP A 71 3.85 11.96 -3.46
C TRP A 71 2.70 12.72 -2.80
N ALA A 72 2.73 12.78 -1.47
CA ALA A 72 1.84 13.61 -0.68
C ALA A 72 2.63 14.30 0.45
N GLY A 73 2.33 15.56 0.71
CA GLY A 73 2.92 16.33 1.79
C GLY A 73 1.85 17.12 2.54
N ASN A 74 2.00 17.18 3.87
CA ASN A 74 1.11 17.93 4.76
C ASN A 74 1.85 18.41 5.99
N ARG A 75 1.50 19.59 6.48
CA ARG A 75 1.93 20.08 7.79
C ARG A 75 0.69 20.24 8.66
N GLY A 76 0.66 19.61 9.83
CA GLY A 76 -0.51 19.61 10.72
C GLY A 76 -0.24 18.91 12.05
N ASN A 77 -1.32 18.55 12.73
CA ASN A 77 -1.28 17.99 14.09
C ASN A 77 -1.32 16.46 14.11
N CYS A 78 -1.43 15.83 12.95
CA CYS A 78 -1.55 14.38 12.82
C CYS A 78 -0.28 13.80 12.21
N SER A 79 0.27 12.77 12.81
CA SER A 79 1.40 12.02 12.23
C SER A 79 0.96 10.94 11.24
N ARG A 80 -0.35 10.63 11.17
CA ARG A 80 -0.96 9.66 10.25
C ARG A 80 -2.20 10.24 9.59
N TRP A 81 -2.29 10.13 8.26
CA TRP A 81 -3.52 10.46 7.53
C TRP A 81 -4.54 9.34 7.67
N SER A 82 -5.76 9.70 8.05
CA SER A 82 -6.85 8.76 8.29
C SER A 82 -8.15 9.30 7.69
N SER A 83 -8.97 8.40 7.16
CA SER A 83 -10.33 8.75 6.71
C SER A 83 -11.30 9.06 7.86
N SER A 84 -10.93 8.69 9.08
CA SER A 84 -11.76 8.88 10.30
C SER A 84 -11.34 10.07 11.16
N GLY A 85 -10.38 10.87 10.68
CA GLY A 85 -9.90 12.06 11.40
C GLY A 85 -8.39 12.06 11.63
N CYS A 86 -7.95 12.91 12.56
CA CYS A 86 -6.56 13.04 12.96
C CYS A 86 -6.07 11.75 13.62
N GLY A 87 -5.01 11.15 13.08
CA GLY A 87 -4.41 9.93 13.62
C GLY A 87 -2.99 10.16 14.11
N GLY A 88 -2.55 9.31 15.04
CA GLY A 88 -1.16 9.23 15.48
C GLY A 88 -0.51 7.92 15.01
N LEU A 89 0.78 7.96 14.71
CA LEU A 89 1.66 6.80 14.67
C LEU A 89 2.07 6.46 16.10
N ASP A 90 2.47 5.23 16.34
CA ASP A 90 2.98 4.81 17.63
C ASP A 90 4.20 5.69 18.00
N GLY A 91 4.24 6.20 19.23
CA GLY A 91 5.24 7.15 19.69
C GLY A 91 5.07 8.61 19.19
N LEU A 92 4.27 8.86 18.15
CA LEU A 92 4.00 10.19 17.57
C LEU A 92 2.49 10.49 17.61
N GLY A 93 1.95 10.65 18.80
CA GLY A 93 0.52 10.93 19.01
C GLY A 93 0.07 12.26 18.40
N ALA A 94 -1.20 12.34 18.01
CA ALA A 94 -1.79 13.58 17.56
C ALA A 94 -1.68 14.66 18.67
N ASP A 95 -1.27 15.87 18.27
CA ASP A 95 -1.17 17.02 19.17
C ASP A 95 -2.34 17.98 18.92
N THR A 96 -3.17 18.20 19.91
CA THR A 96 -4.29 19.14 19.83
C THR A 96 -3.95 20.53 20.37
N THR A 97 -2.74 20.71 20.91
CA THR A 97 -2.32 21.96 21.58
C THR A 97 -1.44 22.84 20.72
N ASN A 98 -0.66 22.22 19.80
CA ASN A 98 0.23 22.92 18.89
C ASN A 98 -0.22 22.76 17.45
N ASP A 99 -0.63 23.86 16.82
CA ASP A 99 -0.91 23.86 15.38
C ASP A 99 0.39 23.61 14.60
N ASN A 100 0.34 22.65 13.64
CA ASN A 100 1.44 22.33 12.72
C ASN A 100 2.69 21.67 13.35
N ARG A 101 2.49 20.82 14.33
CA ARG A 101 3.58 20.08 14.98
C ARG A 101 4.36 19.19 14.03
N TYR A 102 3.67 18.52 13.10
CA TYR A 102 4.27 17.52 12.22
C TYR A 102 4.35 18.01 10.77
N ASP A 103 5.51 17.89 10.15
CA ASP A 103 5.67 17.99 8.70
C ASP A 103 5.85 16.58 8.12
N ILE A 104 4.90 16.17 7.27
CA ILE A 104 4.83 14.83 6.73
C ILE A 104 5.10 14.88 5.23
N ASN A 105 6.06 14.08 4.79
CA ASN A 105 6.33 13.80 3.40
C ASN A 105 6.23 12.29 3.15
N GLN A 106 5.44 11.89 2.17
CA GLN A 106 5.26 10.48 1.82
C GLN A 106 5.33 10.28 0.32
N ALA A 107 6.06 9.27 -0.12
CA ALA A 107 6.15 8.85 -1.51
C ALA A 107 5.85 7.36 -1.66
N VAL A 108 5.37 6.97 -2.83
CA VAL A 108 5.17 5.57 -3.22
C VAL A 108 5.58 5.36 -4.66
N ALA A 109 6.24 4.24 -4.93
CA ALA A 109 6.46 3.69 -6.26
C ALA A 109 5.67 2.39 -6.41
N GLU A 110 4.99 2.20 -7.54
CA GLU A 110 4.04 1.12 -7.76
C GLU A 110 4.31 0.47 -9.12
N ILE A 111 4.23 -0.85 -9.18
CA ILE A 111 4.24 -1.62 -10.43
C ILE A 111 3.17 -2.70 -10.37
N ALA A 112 2.44 -2.89 -11.48
CA ALA A 112 1.49 -3.98 -11.62
C ALA A 112 1.50 -4.54 -13.03
N TYR A 113 1.46 -5.87 -13.14
CA TYR A 113 1.46 -6.62 -14.39
C TYR A 113 0.40 -7.71 -14.37
N LYS A 114 -0.28 -7.90 -15.52
CA LYS A 114 -1.25 -9.00 -15.70
C LYS A 114 -1.16 -9.59 -17.09
N HIS A 115 -1.20 -10.92 -17.18
CA HIS A 115 -1.24 -11.65 -18.45
C HIS A 115 -1.59 -13.12 -18.22
N GLN A 116 -2.60 -13.62 -18.92
CA GLN A 116 -2.99 -15.05 -18.95
C GLN A 116 -3.03 -15.71 -17.57
N GLY A 117 -3.78 -15.08 -16.64
CA GLY A 117 -3.93 -15.58 -15.28
C GLY A 117 -2.79 -15.26 -14.33
N LEU A 118 -1.66 -14.75 -14.81
CA LEU A 118 -0.59 -14.22 -13.97
C LEU A 118 -0.91 -12.79 -13.55
N SER A 119 -0.81 -12.52 -12.27
CA SER A 119 -0.81 -11.19 -11.68
C SER A 119 0.45 -10.97 -10.85
N VAL A 120 1.12 -9.84 -11.04
CA VAL A 120 2.26 -9.41 -10.22
C VAL A 120 2.00 -7.96 -9.81
N GLN A 121 2.21 -7.65 -8.54
CA GLN A 121 2.08 -6.30 -8.01
C GLN A 121 3.12 -6.06 -6.93
N SER A 122 3.71 -4.86 -6.92
CA SER A 122 4.64 -4.43 -5.89
C SER A 122 4.46 -2.94 -5.63
N GLU A 123 4.65 -2.55 -4.37
CA GLU A 123 4.69 -1.16 -3.94
C GLU A 123 5.86 -0.97 -2.98
N TYR A 124 6.53 0.18 -3.08
CA TYR A 124 7.52 0.65 -2.12
C TYR A 124 7.07 2.01 -1.59
N HIS A 125 6.95 2.11 -0.28
CA HIS A 125 6.52 3.32 0.43
C HIS A 125 7.67 3.88 1.23
N TRP A 126 7.82 5.18 1.17
CA TRP A 126 8.69 5.96 2.04
C TRP A 126 7.86 7.07 2.71
N LYS A 127 8.09 7.30 3.99
CA LYS A 127 7.45 8.37 4.75
C LYS A 127 8.44 8.96 5.75
N ASN A 128 8.52 10.28 5.76
CA ASN A 128 9.23 11.07 6.77
C ASN A 128 8.21 11.87 7.60
N VAL A 129 8.41 11.91 8.90
CA VAL A 129 7.64 12.72 9.85
C VAL A 129 8.62 13.55 10.66
N ALA A 130 8.74 14.84 10.35
CA ALA A 130 9.48 15.79 11.16
C ALA A 130 8.60 16.27 12.32
N ASP A 131 9.07 16.16 13.54
CA ASP A 131 8.41 16.64 14.76
C ASP A 131 9.04 17.96 15.23
N ASP A 132 8.36 19.07 15.02
CA ASP A 132 8.82 20.42 15.40
C ASP A 132 9.02 20.58 16.93
N ASN A 133 8.36 19.76 17.77
CA ASN A 133 8.52 19.86 19.22
C ASN A 133 9.82 19.22 19.71
N THR A 134 10.25 18.14 19.08
CA THR A 134 11.48 17.44 19.46
C THR A 134 12.67 17.80 18.57
N GLY A 135 12.40 18.33 17.37
CA GLY A 135 13.40 18.58 16.34
C GLY A 135 13.96 17.30 15.72
N LEU A 136 13.26 16.18 15.85
CA LEU A 136 13.64 14.88 15.30
C LEU A 136 12.85 14.54 14.04
N ASP A 137 13.52 13.89 13.11
CA ASP A 137 12.93 13.28 11.92
C ASP A 137 12.76 11.77 12.13
N HIS A 138 11.60 11.26 11.77
CA HIS A 138 11.25 9.84 11.87
C HIS A 138 10.94 9.28 10.49
N ASP A 139 11.80 8.38 10.03
CA ASP A 139 11.65 7.73 8.74
C ASP A 139 10.96 6.38 8.87
N TYR A 140 10.03 6.11 7.96
CA TYR A 140 9.30 4.87 7.82
C TYR A 140 9.46 4.39 6.39
N GLU A 141 9.80 3.13 6.22
CA GLU A 141 9.86 2.49 4.92
C GLU A 141 9.04 1.21 4.94
N GLY A 142 8.55 0.81 3.79
CA GLY A 142 7.88 -0.46 3.66
C GLY A 142 7.61 -0.81 2.22
N ALA A 143 7.64 -2.08 1.92
CA ALA A 143 7.33 -2.57 0.60
C ALA A 143 6.59 -3.89 0.66
N TYR A 144 5.91 -4.21 -0.43
CA TYR A 144 5.50 -5.57 -0.69
C TYR A 144 5.72 -5.95 -2.16
N ALA A 145 5.89 -7.24 -2.38
CA ALA A 145 5.81 -7.86 -3.69
C ALA A 145 4.90 -9.08 -3.60
N GLN A 146 3.97 -9.20 -4.52
CA GLN A 146 3.05 -10.32 -4.59
C GLN A 146 2.88 -10.82 -6.01
N ALA A 147 2.65 -12.13 -6.14
CA ALA A 147 2.30 -12.77 -7.40
C ALA A 147 1.16 -13.77 -7.17
N GLY A 148 0.24 -13.85 -8.11
CA GLY A 148 -0.83 -14.85 -8.13
C GLY A 148 -0.92 -15.48 -9.51
N TYR A 149 -1.22 -16.77 -9.56
CA TYR A 149 -1.35 -17.48 -10.81
C TYR A 149 -2.46 -18.51 -10.79
N PHE A 150 -3.24 -18.54 -11.87
CA PHE A 150 -4.26 -19.54 -12.11
C PHE A 150 -3.68 -20.68 -12.93
N PHE A 151 -3.30 -21.74 -12.29
CA PHE A 151 -2.61 -22.88 -12.91
C PHE A 151 -3.46 -23.65 -13.94
N ASN A 152 -4.77 -23.43 -13.98
CA ASN A 152 -5.63 -23.91 -15.06
C ASN A 152 -5.17 -23.44 -16.45
N GLU A 153 -4.44 -22.33 -16.56
CA GLU A 153 -3.87 -21.86 -17.83
C GLU A 153 -2.83 -22.83 -18.41
N ILE A 154 -2.15 -23.58 -17.55
CA ILE A 154 -1.15 -24.59 -17.96
C ILE A 154 -1.77 -26.00 -17.95
N ASN A 155 -2.57 -26.33 -16.95
CA ASN A 155 -3.15 -27.64 -16.77
C ASN A 155 -4.67 -27.55 -16.51
N LYS A 156 -5.47 -27.94 -17.50
CA LYS A 156 -6.94 -27.87 -17.47
C LYS A 156 -7.59 -28.83 -16.47
N SER A 157 -6.82 -29.72 -15.83
CA SER A 157 -7.33 -30.55 -14.72
C SER A 157 -7.42 -29.79 -13.39
N ILE A 158 -6.78 -28.62 -13.29
CA ILE A 158 -6.86 -27.73 -12.13
C ILE A 158 -8.11 -26.85 -12.30
N PRO A 159 -8.93 -26.66 -11.24
CA PRO A 159 -10.10 -25.79 -11.31
C PRO A 159 -9.73 -24.36 -11.78
N GLU A 160 -10.57 -23.80 -12.64
CA GLU A 160 -10.35 -22.44 -13.19
C GLU A 160 -10.56 -21.36 -12.14
N GLU A 161 -11.29 -21.66 -11.08
CA GLU A 161 -11.54 -20.76 -9.95
C GLU A 161 -10.34 -20.62 -9.01
N LEU A 162 -9.36 -21.56 -9.06
CA LEU A 162 -8.27 -21.64 -8.12
C LEU A 162 -7.08 -20.80 -8.57
N GLU A 163 -6.71 -19.82 -7.76
CA GLU A 163 -5.44 -19.10 -7.82
C GLU A 163 -4.56 -19.48 -6.64
N LEU A 164 -3.28 -19.73 -6.89
CA LEU A 164 -2.27 -19.77 -5.85
C LEU A 164 -1.50 -18.45 -5.85
N ALA A 165 -1.24 -17.91 -4.66
CA ALA A 165 -0.59 -16.63 -4.50
C ALA A 165 0.53 -16.68 -3.47
N PHE A 166 1.52 -15.81 -3.67
CA PHE A 166 2.60 -15.54 -2.73
C PHE A 166 2.74 -14.04 -2.51
N ARG A 167 3.03 -13.63 -1.28
CA ARG A 167 3.34 -12.25 -0.91
C ARG A 167 4.51 -12.22 0.06
N TYR A 168 5.43 -11.30 -0.19
CA TYR A 168 6.42 -10.83 0.78
C TYR A 168 6.13 -9.37 1.09
N ALA A 169 6.20 -9.00 2.36
CA ALA A 169 6.09 -7.61 2.78
C ALA A 169 7.09 -7.33 3.92
N PHE A 170 7.57 -6.08 3.98
CA PHE A 170 8.31 -5.59 5.14
C PHE A 170 7.89 -4.17 5.49
N VAL A 171 8.12 -3.80 6.75
CA VAL A 171 7.98 -2.43 7.26
C VAL A 171 9.16 -2.17 8.19
N ASP A 172 9.88 -1.09 7.94
CA ASP A 172 10.86 -0.51 8.85
C ASP A 172 10.24 0.72 9.50
N GLU A 173 10.19 0.73 10.83
CA GLU A 173 9.56 1.78 11.62
C GLU A 173 10.40 2.13 12.85
N PRO A 174 10.38 3.38 13.33
CA PRO A 174 11.04 3.74 14.59
C PRO A 174 10.50 2.93 15.77
N ASP A 175 11.39 2.56 16.71
CA ASP A 175 10.99 1.91 17.95
C ASP A 175 10.15 2.87 18.82
N SER A 176 8.90 2.51 19.03
CA SER A 176 7.94 3.34 19.79
C SER A 176 7.98 3.12 21.30
N THR A 177 8.65 2.06 21.76
CA THR A 177 8.65 1.66 23.18
C THR A 177 9.93 1.99 23.92
N GLY A 178 11.03 2.20 23.21
CA GLY A 178 12.34 2.45 23.76
C GLY A 178 12.97 3.73 23.22
N ASN A 179 13.72 3.60 22.15
CA ASN A 179 14.42 4.70 21.53
C ASN A 179 13.99 4.88 20.08
N MET A 180 13.21 5.91 19.79
CA MET A 180 12.69 6.21 18.46
C MET A 180 13.76 6.52 17.38
N LEU A 181 15.04 6.60 17.76
CA LEU A 181 16.14 6.64 16.80
C LEU A 181 16.58 5.25 16.32
N LEU A 182 16.09 4.19 16.96
CA LEU A 182 16.29 2.82 16.51
C LEU A 182 15.15 2.39 15.57
N GLN A 183 15.44 1.50 14.64
CA GLN A 183 14.47 1.01 13.66
C GLN A 183 14.11 -0.46 13.95
N ASN A 184 12.83 -0.73 14.03
CA ASN A 184 12.29 -2.08 14.09
C ASN A 184 11.92 -2.55 12.69
N THR A 185 12.26 -3.79 12.35
CA THR A 185 11.90 -4.38 11.06
C THR A 185 10.87 -5.48 11.24
N ARG A 186 9.71 -5.33 10.60
CA ARG A 186 8.68 -6.39 10.50
C ARG A 186 8.70 -7.00 9.12
N ARG A 187 8.61 -8.33 9.02
CA ARG A 187 8.50 -9.04 7.73
C ARG A 187 7.33 -10.02 7.77
N GLU A 188 6.70 -10.19 6.63
CA GLU A 188 5.63 -11.16 6.44
C GLU A 188 5.86 -11.93 5.14
N TYR A 189 5.85 -13.27 5.23
CA TYR A 189 5.86 -14.18 4.10
C TYR A 189 4.52 -14.92 4.09
N THR A 190 3.73 -14.72 3.03
CA THR A 190 2.39 -15.31 2.94
C THR A 190 2.28 -16.18 1.70
N VAL A 191 1.75 -17.38 1.86
CA VAL A 191 1.25 -18.22 0.77
C VAL A 191 -0.26 -18.34 0.90
N GLY A 192 -0.98 -18.31 -0.20
CA GLY A 192 -2.44 -18.34 -0.19
C GLY A 192 -3.05 -19.05 -1.38
N ALA A 193 -4.25 -19.55 -1.16
CA ALA A 193 -5.13 -20.08 -2.18
C ALA A 193 -6.43 -19.27 -2.20
N ASN A 194 -6.77 -18.73 -3.37
CA ASN A 194 -8.00 -18.00 -3.61
C ASN A 194 -8.92 -18.85 -4.46
N TRP A 195 -10.17 -19.03 -4.03
CA TRP A 195 -11.23 -19.67 -4.78
C TRP A 195 -12.26 -18.63 -5.22
N PHE A 196 -12.30 -18.30 -6.51
CA PHE A 196 -13.17 -17.29 -7.08
C PHE A 196 -14.50 -17.87 -7.53
N ILE A 197 -15.55 -17.78 -6.70
CA ILE A 197 -16.90 -18.29 -6.98
C ILE A 197 -17.58 -17.41 -8.04
N ALA A 198 -17.50 -16.09 -7.90
CA ALA A 198 -18.05 -15.11 -8.84
C ALA A 198 -17.10 -13.92 -8.97
N GLY A 199 -15.92 -14.17 -9.54
CA GLY A 199 -14.86 -13.16 -9.69
C GLY A 199 -14.48 -12.52 -8.36
N HIS A 200 -14.18 -11.22 -8.38
CA HIS A 200 -13.85 -10.48 -7.15
C HIS A 200 -15.05 -10.23 -6.23
N GLY A 201 -16.27 -10.44 -6.71
CA GLY A 201 -17.50 -10.19 -5.92
C GLY A 201 -17.84 -11.32 -4.95
N ASN A 202 -17.32 -12.51 -5.16
CA ASN A 202 -17.53 -13.65 -4.25
C ASN A 202 -16.32 -14.59 -4.32
N LYS A 203 -15.52 -14.62 -3.27
CA LYS A 203 -14.32 -15.46 -3.19
C LYS A 203 -14.07 -15.96 -1.78
N VAL A 204 -13.42 -17.10 -1.68
CA VAL A 204 -12.88 -17.64 -0.43
C VAL A 204 -11.35 -17.61 -0.54
N THR A 205 -10.68 -17.13 0.49
CA THR A 205 -9.22 -17.07 0.60
C THR A 205 -8.78 -17.87 1.82
N LEU A 206 -7.86 -18.80 1.63
CA LEU A 206 -7.12 -19.47 2.71
C LEU A 206 -5.66 -19.03 2.59
N ASP A 207 -5.08 -18.48 3.64
CA ASP A 207 -3.67 -18.12 3.67
C ASP A 207 -2.95 -18.58 4.95
N TYR A 208 -1.66 -18.79 4.79
CA TYR A 208 -0.70 -18.99 5.87
C TYR A 208 0.37 -17.90 5.76
N SER A 209 0.65 -17.23 6.88
CA SER A 209 1.70 -16.21 6.98
C SER A 209 2.69 -16.56 8.08
N HIS A 210 3.97 -16.45 7.77
CA HIS A 210 5.06 -16.40 8.74
C HIS A 210 5.45 -14.94 8.95
N LEU A 211 5.44 -14.50 10.22
CA LEU A 211 5.65 -13.11 10.63
C LEU A 211 6.91 -13.04 11.47
N THR A 212 7.76 -12.05 11.21
CA THR A 212 8.94 -11.81 12.03
C THR A 212 9.01 -10.34 12.44
N LEU A 213 9.55 -10.07 13.62
CA LEU A 213 9.87 -8.75 14.15
C LEU A 213 11.30 -8.77 14.69
N ASP A 214 12.16 -7.94 14.11
CA ASP A 214 13.46 -7.59 14.67
C ASP A 214 13.29 -6.33 15.52
N ASP A 215 13.33 -6.49 16.85
CA ASP A 215 13.20 -5.41 17.82
C ASP A 215 14.60 -4.86 18.15
N ALA A 216 14.88 -3.66 17.68
CA ALA A 216 16.18 -3.03 17.85
C ALA A 216 16.46 -2.60 19.30
N SER A 217 15.43 -2.28 20.10
CA SER A 217 15.60 -1.84 21.48
C SER A 217 16.01 -2.99 22.41
N SER A 218 15.44 -4.17 22.22
CA SER A 218 15.77 -5.38 23.00
C SER A 218 16.86 -6.23 22.35
N ASN A 219 17.23 -5.94 21.10
CA ASN A 219 18.09 -6.75 20.25
C ASN A 219 17.62 -8.22 20.17
N ARG A 220 16.28 -8.40 19.99
CA ARG A 220 15.63 -9.70 19.91
C ARG A 220 14.78 -9.83 18.67
N GLY A 221 14.76 -11.04 18.10
CA GLY A 221 13.80 -11.45 17.09
C GLY A 221 12.59 -12.13 17.73
N PHE A 222 11.41 -11.86 17.16
CA PHE A 222 10.14 -12.52 17.49
C PHE A 222 9.57 -13.11 16.21
N GLU A 223 8.97 -14.27 16.31
CA GLU A 223 8.35 -14.98 15.19
C GLU A 223 6.95 -15.43 15.58
N ASP A 224 6.03 -15.41 14.63
CA ASP A 224 4.66 -15.89 14.80
C ASP A 224 4.13 -16.45 13.48
N ASP A 225 3.17 -17.37 13.59
CA ASP A 225 2.52 -18.01 12.45
C ASP A 225 1.03 -17.75 12.48
N ARG A 226 0.46 -17.39 11.33
CA ARG A 226 -0.96 -17.09 11.20
C ARG A 226 -1.60 -17.90 10.08
N VAL A 227 -2.71 -18.56 10.38
CA VAL A 227 -3.62 -19.15 9.38
C VAL A 227 -4.89 -18.30 9.35
N ARG A 228 -5.34 -17.91 8.16
CA ARG A 228 -6.56 -17.16 7.97
C ARG A 228 -7.44 -17.78 6.90
N LEU A 229 -8.72 -17.93 7.20
CA LEU A 229 -9.78 -18.24 6.24
C LEU A 229 -10.72 -17.04 6.15
N GLN A 230 -10.93 -16.53 4.95
CA GLN A 230 -11.77 -15.35 4.70
C GLN A 230 -12.75 -15.65 3.57
N TRP A 231 -13.97 -15.21 3.74
CA TRP A 231 -15.00 -15.23 2.69
C TRP A 231 -15.44 -13.81 2.38
N ASP A 232 -15.20 -13.35 1.16
CA ASP A 232 -15.55 -12.00 0.69
C ASP A 232 -16.78 -12.08 -0.22
N ILE A 233 -17.82 -11.31 0.12
CA ILE A 233 -19.03 -11.16 -0.70
C ILE A 233 -19.30 -9.67 -0.91
N SER A 234 -19.52 -9.28 -2.17
CA SER A 234 -19.95 -7.92 -2.58
C SER A 234 -21.27 -8.01 -3.33
N PHE A 235 -22.22 -7.16 -2.98
CA PHE A 235 -23.55 -7.06 -3.60
C PHE A 235 -23.63 -5.81 -4.48
#